data_c86d24ea7d741fb22f9c62827ce5f685
#
_entry.id   c86d24ea7d741fb22f9c62827ce5f685
#
_cell.length_a   1.000
_cell.length_b   1.000
_cell.length_c   1.000
_cell.angle_alpha   90.00
_cell.angle_beta   90.00
_cell.angle_gamma   90.00
#
_symmetry.space_group_name_H-M   'P 1'
#
loop_
_entity.id
_entity.type
_entity.pdbx_description
1 polymer ?
#
loop_
_entity_poly.entity_id
_entity_poly.type
_entity_poly.pdbx_seq_one_letter_code
_entity_poly.pdbx_strand_id
1 'polypeptide(L)'
;MSVKHPIVAITGSSGAGTTSVTRTFEKIFRRENVNAALVEGDSFHRYDRKAMREVMAAQDKGSHFSHFGPEANLLEELAALFSDYARTGRGKVRHYVHDAAEAKLHGVDAGTFTAWEDIDADTDMLFYEGLHGAAQIPGADVAQYPDLLIGVVPVINLEWIQKLQRDQSLRGYSTEAVTDTILRRMHDYVHYICPQFTRTHVNFQRVPTVDTSNPFIAREIPTADESFVVIRFRDPRGIDLPYLLTMLHDSFMSRPNTIVVPGGKMELAMQLIFTPFIWRLVERRRKALAA
;
A
#
# COMPACT_ATOMS: atom_id res chain seq x y z
N MET A 1 -7.29 -2.70 -18.49
CA MET A 1 -8.35 -2.09 -17.65
C MET A 1 -9.66 -2.80 -17.92
N SER A 2 -10.30 -3.34 -16.91
CA SER A 2 -11.58 -4.02 -17.04
C SER A 2 -12.72 -3.09 -16.67
N VAL A 3 -13.68 -2.90 -17.56
CA VAL A 3 -14.86 -2.09 -17.24
C VAL A 3 -15.81 -2.81 -16.27
N LYS A 4 -15.86 -4.16 -16.34
CA LYS A 4 -16.77 -4.98 -15.52
C LYS A 4 -16.20 -5.31 -14.13
N HIS A 5 -14.88 -5.40 -14.00
CA HIS A 5 -14.20 -5.84 -12.78
C HIS A 5 -13.03 -4.91 -12.48
N PRO A 6 -13.30 -3.68 -12.01
CA PRO A 6 -12.25 -2.69 -11.75
C PRO A 6 -11.34 -3.10 -10.59
N ILE A 7 -10.09 -2.68 -10.67
CA ILE A 7 -9.07 -2.93 -9.66
C ILE A 7 -8.50 -1.60 -9.17
N VAL A 8 -8.48 -1.42 -7.86
CA VAL A 8 -7.78 -0.33 -7.18
C VAL A 8 -6.64 -0.92 -6.38
N ALA A 9 -5.42 -0.44 -6.60
CA ALA A 9 -4.27 -0.93 -5.86
C ALA A 9 -3.51 0.21 -5.18
N ILE A 10 -3.11 -0.04 -3.93
CA ILE A 10 -2.21 0.81 -3.16
C ILE A 10 -0.87 0.11 -3.05
N THR A 11 0.20 0.84 -3.33
CA THR A 11 1.57 0.38 -3.11
C THR A 11 2.31 1.31 -2.17
N GLY A 12 3.00 0.72 -1.20
CA GLY A 12 3.80 1.45 -0.22
C GLY A 12 4.43 0.52 0.81
N SER A 13 5.50 0.97 1.45
CA SER A 13 6.13 0.19 2.50
C SER A 13 5.33 0.24 3.81
N SER A 14 5.48 -0.76 4.65
CA SER A 14 4.72 -0.91 5.90
C SER A 14 4.95 0.21 6.95
N GLY A 15 5.87 1.13 6.69
CA GLY A 15 6.12 2.33 7.52
C GLY A 15 5.56 3.61 6.90
N ALA A 16 5.04 3.56 5.68
CA ALA A 16 4.59 4.76 4.95
C ALA A 16 3.18 5.25 5.33
N GLY A 17 2.43 4.49 6.15
CA GLY A 17 1.08 4.87 6.58
C GLY A 17 -0.05 4.30 5.71
N THR A 18 0.19 3.20 5.02
CA THR A 18 -0.78 2.49 4.17
C THR A 18 -2.07 2.14 4.89
N THR A 19 -2.01 1.73 6.17
CA THR A 19 -3.19 1.42 6.99
C THR A 19 -4.16 2.60 7.11
N SER A 20 -3.66 3.84 7.19
CA SER A 20 -4.52 5.03 7.23
C SER A 20 -5.23 5.24 5.89
N VAL A 21 -4.56 4.90 4.80
CA VAL A 21 -5.13 4.95 3.45
C VAL A 21 -6.22 3.91 3.30
N THR A 22 -5.98 2.66 3.69
CA THR A 22 -6.97 1.57 3.66
C THR A 22 -8.24 1.94 4.42
N ARG A 23 -8.12 2.44 5.64
CA ARG A 23 -9.26 2.91 6.44
C ARG A 23 -10.07 4.02 5.75
N THR A 24 -9.40 4.91 5.02
CA THR A 24 -10.08 5.95 4.26
C THR A 24 -10.89 5.36 3.10
N PHE A 25 -10.33 4.36 2.39
CA PHE A 25 -11.05 3.66 1.34
C PHE A 25 -12.24 2.86 1.87
N GLU A 26 -12.11 2.19 3.01
CA GLU A 26 -13.23 1.51 3.67
C GLU A 26 -14.39 2.47 3.97
N LYS A 27 -14.09 3.71 4.41
CA LYS A 27 -15.10 4.75 4.63
C LYS A 27 -15.77 5.17 3.30
N ILE A 28 -14.98 5.31 2.22
CA ILE A 28 -15.49 5.62 0.88
C ILE A 28 -16.39 4.48 0.39
N PHE A 29 -15.94 3.22 0.47
CA PHE A 29 -16.71 2.05 0.03
C PHE A 29 -18.03 1.94 0.78
N ARG A 30 -18.02 2.12 2.10
CA ARG A 30 -19.25 2.11 2.91
C ARG A 30 -20.22 3.22 2.50
N ARG A 31 -19.73 4.44 2.27
CA ARG A 31 -20.55 5.58 1.87
C ARG A 31 -21.14 5.42 0.48
N GLU A 32 -20.35 4.92 -0.46
CA GLU A 32 -20.76 4.72 -1.86
C GLU A 32 -21.47 3.37 -2.10
N ASN A 33 -21.70 2.59 -1.03
CA ASN A 33 -22.29 1.24 -1.09
C ASN A 33 -21.58 0.34 -2.10
N VAL A 34 -20.27 0.23 -1.94
CA VAL A 34 -19.36 -0.58 -2.78
C VAL A 34 -18.93 -1.82 -2.01
N ASN A 35 -19.17 -3.00 -2.57
CA ASN A 35 -18.66 -4.27 -2.06
C ASN A 35 -17.29 -4.55 -2.68
N ALA A 36 -16.20 -4.23 -1.96
CA ALA A 36 -14.84 -4.44 -2.43
C ALA A 36 -14.26 -5.75 -1.89
N ALA A 37 -13.65 -6.56 -2.77
CA ALA A 37 -12.77 -7.65 -2.35
C ALA A 37 -11.47 -7.06 -1.81
N LEU A 38 -11.26 -7.14 -0.50
CA LEU A 38 -10.04 -6.63 0.15
C LEU A 38 -8.94 -7.68 0.07
N VAL A 39 -7.79 -7.29 -0.48
CA VAL A 39 -6.63 -8.15 -0.67
C VAL A 39 -5.40 -7.50 -0.05
N GLU A 40 -4.84 -8.15 0.93
CA GLU A 40 -3.61 -7.72 1.60
C GLU A 40 -2.37 -8.28 0.90
N GLY A 41 -1.37 -7.45 0.67
CA GLY A 41 -0.13 -7.83 -0.01
C GLY A 41 0.69 -8.87 0.74
N ASP A 42 0.63 -8.86 2.07
CA ASP A 42 1.31 -9.85 2.92
C ASP A 42 0.83 -11.29 2.66
N SER A 43 -0.39 -11.46 2.12
CA SER A 43 -0.93 -12.74 1.64
C SER A 43 -0.10 -13.37 0.52
N PHE A 44 0.66 -12.55 -0.21
CA PHE A 44 1.52 -12.98 -1.31
C PHE A 44 2.98 -13.15 -0.93
N HIS A 45 3.32 -13.12 0.37
CA HIS A 45 4.65 -13.59 0.79
C HIS A 45 4.81 -15.08 0.48
N ARG A 46 6.00 -15.45 0.01
CA ARG A 46 6.34 -16.87 -0.31
C ARG A 46 6.52 -17.70 0.95
N TYR A 47 7.05 -17.09 2.01
CA TYR A 47 7.45 -17.75 3.23
C TYR A 47 6.62 -17.25 4.41
N ASP A 48 6.18 -18.20 5.25
CA ASP A 48 5.63 -17.85 6.55
C ASP A 48 6.73 -17.30 7.48
N ARG A 49 6.35 -16.87 8.68
CA ARG A 49 7.30 -16.27 9.65
C ARG A 49 8.44 -17.19 10.02
N LYS A 50 8.19 -18.49 10.15
CA LYS A 50 9.20 -19.48 10.52
C LYS A 50 10.13 -19.76 9.34
N ALA A 51 9.57 -20.11 8.21
CA ALA A 51 10.31 -20.38 6.98
C ALA A 51 11.17 -19.18 6.55
N MET A 52 10.63 -17.95 6.67
CA MET A 52 11.40 -16.75 6.36
C MET A 52 12.61 -16.57 7.26
N ARG A 53 12.51 -16.87 8.56
CA ARG A 53 13.67 -16.84 9.47
C ARG A 53 14.72 -17.87 9.09
N GLU A 54 14.30 -19.09 8.75
CA GLU A 54 15.20 -20.17 8.33
C GLU A 54 15.94 -19.80 7.04
N VAL A 55 15.22 -19.31 6.03
CA VAL A 55 15.82 -18.85 4.78
C VAL A 55 16.79 -17.70 5.02
N MET A 56 16.41 -16.71 5.83
CA MET A 56 17.30 -15.59 6.16
C MET A 56 18.54 -16.01 6.93
N ALA A 57 18.43 -17.01 7.81
CA ALA A 57 19.58 -17.55 8.56
C ALA A 57 20.56 -18.33 7.68
N ALA A 58 20.07 -18.92 6.59
CA ALA A 58 20.87 -19.65 5.60
C ALA A 58 21.55 -18.74 4.57
N GLN A 59 21.23 -17.43 4.53
CA GLN A 59 21.83 -16.51 3.59
C GLN A 59 23.28 -16.16 3.97
N ASP A 60 24.12 -15.98 2.96
CA ASP A 60 25.49 -15.49 3.13
C ASP A 60 25.54 -14.07 3.70
N LYS A 61 26.64 -13.74 4.38
CA LYS A 61 26.91 -12.37 4.82
C LYS A 61 26.99 -11.45 3.59
N GLY A 62 26.10 -10.48 3.51
CA GLY A 62 26.01 -9.54 2.38
C GLY A 62 24.89 -9.86 1.39
N SER A 63 24.13 -10.93 1.59
CA SER A 63 22.89 -11.17 0.86
C SER A 63 21.88 -10.04 1.09
N HIS A 64 21.21 -9.64 0.02
CA HIS A 64 20.16 -8.62 0.03
C HIS A 64 18.74 -9.19 0.18
N PHE A 65 18.64 -10.51 0.40
CA PHE A 65 17.35 -11.18 0.53
C PHE A 65 16.47 -10.57 1.61
N SER A 66 15.28 -10.11 1.21
CA SER A 66 14.32 -9.47 2.10
C SER A 66 12.88 -9.63 1.63
N HIS A 67 11.91 -9.27 2.48
CA HIS A 67 10.50 -9.20 2.09
C HIS A 67 10.20 -8.18 0.97
N PHE A 68 11.12 -7.29 0.65
CA PHE A 68 10.95 -6.31 -0.43
C PHE A 68 11.33 -6.87 -1.81
N GLY A 69 12.13 -7.93 -1.83
CA GLY A 69 12.58 -8.57 -3.06
C GLY A 69 11.58 -9.57 -3.65
N PRO A 70 11.68 -9.84 -4.95
CA PRO A 70 10.78 -10.75 -5.65
C PRO A 70 10.91 -12.21 -5.17
N GLU A 71 12.09 -12.61 -4.69
CA GLU A 71 12.34 -13.98 -4.24
C GLU A 71 11.52 -14.36 -3.01
N ALA A 72 11.17 -13.36 -2.18
CA ALA A 72 10.37 -13.56 -0.98
C ALA A 72 8.86 -13.41 -1.23
N ASN A 73 8.44 -13.15 -2.48
CA ASN A 73 7.05 -12.86 -2.82
C ASN A 73 6.56 -13.67 -4.01
N LEU A 74 5.26 -13.91 -4.06
CA LEU A 74 4.53 -14.60 -5.12
C LEU A 74 3.99 -13.56 -6.11
N LEU A 75 4.88 -12.85 -6.82
CA LEU A 75 4.49 -11.72 -7.68
C LEU A 75 3.80 -12.19 -8.97
N GLU A 76 4.10 -13.38 -9.43
CA GLU A 76 3.43 -14.01 -10.58
C GLU A 76 1.99 -14.36 -10.23
N GLU A 77 1.75 -14.90 -9.03
CA GLU A 77 0.42 -15.20 -8.51
C GLU A 77 -0.39 -13.93 -8.26
N LEU A 78 0.25 -12.86 -7.78
CA LEU A 78 -0.40 -11.55 -7.63
C LEU A 78 -0.81 -10.98 -8.98
N ALA A 79 0.06 -11.05 -9.98
CA ALA A 79 -0.26 -10.62 -11.35
C ALA A 79 -1.37 -11.49 -11.96
N ALA A 80 -1.35 -12.80 -11.72
CA ALA A 80 -2.39 -13.73 -12.13
C ALA A 80 -3.74 -13.40 -11.47
N LEU A 81 -3.76 -13.12 -10.15
CA LEU A 81 -4.98 -12.68 -9.46
C LEU A 81 -5.56 -11.43 -10.13
N PHE A 82 -4.74 -10.41 -10.37
CA PHE A 82 -5.23 -9.17 -10.99
C PHE A 82 -5.75 -9.40 -12.40
N SER A 83 -5.05 -10.22 -13.20
CA SER A 83 -5.48 -10.61 -14.55
C SER A 83 -6.81 -11.36 -14.54
N ASP A 84 -6.93 -12.36 -13.68
CA ASP A 84 -8.14 -13.19 -13.59
C ASP A 84 -9.32 -12.38 -13.06
N TYR A 85 -9.12 -11.58 -12.03
CA TYR A 85 -10.17 -10.71 -11.51
C TYR A 85 -10.62 -9.69 -12.58
N ALA A 86 -9.70 -9.02 -13.26
CA ALA A 86 -10.03 -8.09 -14.33
C ALA A 86 -10.87 -8.74 -15.44
N ARG A 87 -10.63 -10.02 -15.73
CA ARG A 87 -11.32 -10.78 -16.78
C ARG A 87 -12.65 -11.36 -16.32
N THR A 88 -12.74 -11.87 -15.09
CA THR A 88 -13.84 -12.73 -14.64
C THR A 88 -14.56 -12.26 -13.38
N GLY A 89 -14.01 -11.29 -12.62
CA GLY A 89 -14.47 -10.92 -11.29
C GLY A 89 -14.18 -11.99 -10.23
N ARG A 90 -13.31 -12.95 -10.53
CA ARG A 90 -12.97 -14.06 -9.65
C ARG A 90 -11.46 -14.13 -9.43
N GLY A 91 -11.06 -14.78 -8.34
CA GLY A 91 -9.68 -15.03 -8.01
C GLY A 91 -9.57 -15.77 -6.69
N LYS A 92 -8.35 -16.07 -6.28
CA LYS A 92 -8.06 -16.71 -5.00
C LYS A 92 -7.20 -15.81 -4.14
N VAL A 93 -7.53 -15.77 -2.86
CA VAL A 93 -6.79 -15.05 -1.82
C VAL A 93 -6.55 -15.96 -0.63
N ARG A 94 -5.60 -15.61 0.20
CA ARG A 94 -5.39 -16.18 1.52
C ARG A 94 -5.05 -15.04 2.47
N HIS A 95 -5.04 -15.30 3.77
CA HIS A 95 -4.65 -14.30 4.77
C HIS A 95 -3.33 -14.68 5.42
N TYR A 96 -2.47 -13.70 5.62
CA TYR A 96 -1.32 -13.85 6.50
C TYR A 96 -1.75 -13.46 7.91
N VAL A 97 -1.65 -14.37 8.85
CA VAL A 97 -2.12 -14.18 10.24
C VAL A 97 -1.02 -13.52 11.06
N HIS A 98 -1.21 -12.26 11.43
CA HIS A 98 -0.17 -11.45 12.07
C HIS A 98 0.00 -11.72 13.57
N ASP A 99 -1.10 -11.90 14.28
CA ASP A 99 -1.12 -11.98 15.74
C ASP A 99 -2.11 -13.02 16.30
N ALA A 100 -2.21 -13.08 17.64
CA ALA A 100 -3.05 -14.05 18.34
C ALA A 100 -4.57 -13.77 18.16
N ALA A 101 -4.98 -12.54 17.90
CA ALA A 101 -6.37 -12.21 17.68
C ALA A 101 -6.84 -12.73 16.31
N GLU A 102 -6.03 -12.50 15.28
CA GLU A 102 -6.26 -13.04 13.94
C GLU A 102 -6.14 -14.59 13.92
N ALA A 103 -5.19 -15.16 14.69
CA ALA A 103 -5.06 -16.61 14.84
C ALA A 103 -6.36 -17.24 15.37
N LYS A 104 -6.98 -16.61 16.36
CA LYS A 104 -8.27 -17.06 16.89
C LYS A 104 -9.41 -16.92 15.89
N LEU A 105 -9.38 -15.86 15.06
CA LEU A 105 -10.41 -15.60 14.04
C LEU A 105 -10.33 -16.62 12.90
N HIS A 106 -9.13 -16.91 12.42
CA HIS A 106 -8.90 -17.76 11.26
C HIS A 106 -8.63 -19.24 11.58
N GLY A 107 -8.42 -19.58 12.84
CA GLY A 107 -8.18 -20.96 13.28
C GLY A 107 -6.81 -21.53 12.86
N VAL A 108 -5.83 -20.67 12.60
CA VAL A 108 -4.45 -21.04 12.24
C VAL A 108 -3.45 -20.25 13.09
N ASP A 109 -2.22 -20.70 13.20
CA ASP A 109 -1.20 -20.08 14.04
C ASP A 109 -0.77 -18.69 13.53
N ALA A 110 -0.46 -17.79 14.46
CA ALA A 110 0.09 -16.48 14.12
C ALA A 110 1.46 -16.62 13.42
N GLY A 111 1.61 -15.91 12.33
CA GLY A 111 2.80 -15.95 11.49
C GLY A 111 2.72 -16.98 10.36
N THR A 112 1.56 -17.59 10.13
CA THR A 112 1.29 -18.52 9.04
C THR A 112 0.23 -17.96 8.08
N PHE A 113 -0.16 -18.75 7.09
CA PHE A 113 -1.20 -18.39 6.12
C PHE A 113 -2.43 -19.26 6.31
N THR A 114 -3.61 -18.71 6.00
CA THR A 114 -4.81 -19.52 5.76
C THR A 114 -4.67 -20.33 4.48
N ALA A 115 -5.60 -21.25 4.23
CA ALA A 115 -5.76 -21.86 2.91
C ALA A 115 -6.14 -20.79 1.87
N TRP A 116 -5.90 -21.08 0.58
CA TRP A 116 -6.40 -20.28 -0.53
C TRP A 116 -7.90 -20.44 -0.66
N GLU A 117 -8.63 -19.32 -0.68
CA GLU A 117 -10.08 -19.25 -0.80
C GLU A 117 -10.48 -18.44 -2.02
N ASP A 118 -11.64 -18.72 -2.59
CA ASP A 118 -12.17 -17.95 -3.70
C ASP A 118 -12.69 -16.58 -3.21
N ILE A 119 -12.44 -15.55 -4.00
CA ILE A 119 -13.05 -14.22 -3.78
C ILE A 119 -14.57 -14.33 -4.02
N ASP A 120 -15.35 -13.68 -3.16
CA ASP A 120 -16.81 -13.61 -3.31
C ASP A 120 -17.20 -13.09 -4.70
N ALA A 121 -18.17 -13.80 -5.32
CA ALA A 121 -18.61 -13.52 -6.70
C ALA A 121 -19.31 -12.16 -6.84
N ASP A 122 -19.88 -11.63 -5.76
CA ASP A 122 -20.71 -10.40 -5.77
C ASP A 122 -19.93 -9.13 -5.48
N THR A 123 -18.60 -9.15 -5.65
CA THR A 123 -17.78 -7.96 -5.44
C THR A 123 -17.88 -6.96 -6.60
N ASP A 124 -17.89 -5.67 -6.26
CA ASP A 124 -17.92 -4.57 -7.22
C ASP A 124 -16.56 -4.24 -7.77
N MET A 125 -15.52 -4.43 -6.98
CA MET A 125 -14.12 -4.21 -7.35
C MET A 125 -13.17 -5.00 -6.46
N LEU A 126 -11.93 -5.16 -6.94
CA LEU A 126 -10.83 -5.62 -6.11
C LEU A 126 -10.06 -4.41 -5.57
N PHE A 127 -9.78 -4.42 -4.27
CA PHE A 127 -8.95 -3.45 -3.60
C PHE A 127 -7.75 -4.14 -2.96
N TYR A 128 -6.57 -3.81 -3.47
CA TYR A 128 -5.28 -4.34 -2.98
C TYR A 128 -4.52 -3.28 -2.19
N GLU A 129 -3.94 -3.66 -1.07
CA GLU A 129 -2.98 -2.87 -0.31
C GLU A 129 -1.75 -3.71 0.02
N GLY A 130 -0.54 -3.20 -0.32
CA GLY A 130 0.69 -3.90 0.00
C GLY A 130 1.95 -3.30 -0.63
N LEU A 131 3.04 -4.03 -0.52
CA LEU A 131 4.36 -3.60 -0.99
C LEU A 131 4.49 -3.56 -2.52
N HIS A 132 3.73 -4.39 -3.23
CA HIS A 132 4.01 -4.74 -4.63
C HIS A 132 2.86 -4.44 -5.59
N GLY A 133 1.95 -3.52 -5.23
CA GLY A 133 0.78 -3.16 -6.06
C GLY A 133 1.13 -2.61 -7.45
N ALA A 134 2.35 -2.16 -7.67
CA ALA A 134 2.85 -1.68 -8.95
C ALA A 134 4.16 -2.36 -9.38
N ALA A 135 4.46 -3.54 -8.85
CA ALA A 135 5.68 -4.26 -9.15
C ALA A 135 5.78 -4.67 -10.63
N GLN A 136 7.00 -4.63 -11.13
CA GLN A 136 7.38 -5.16 -12.44
C GLN A 136 8.67 -5.93 -12.30
N ILE A 137 8.62 -7.21 -12.66
CA ILE A 137 9.77 -8.11 -12.70
C ILE A 137 9.73 -8.91 -14.01
N PRO A 138 10.82 -9.58 -14.42
CA PRO A 138 10.74 -10.57 -15.48
C PRO A 138 9.67 -11.62 -15.15
N GLY A 139 8.68 -11.80 -16.03
CA GLY A 139 7.57 -12.74 -15.85
C GLY A 139 6.31 -12.17 -15.21
N ALA A 140 6.35 -11.01 -14.53
CA ALA A 140 5.16 -10.40 -13.93
C ALA A 140 5.17 -8.87 -14.02
N ASP A 141 4.09 -8.29 -14.55
CA ASP A 141 3.81 -6.85 -14.50
C ASP A 141 2.47 -6.61 -13.79
N VAL A 142 2.54 -6.38 -12.48
CA VAL A 142 1.34 -6.15 -11.64
C VAL A 142 0.68 -4.83 -11.99
N ALA A 143 1.46 -3.79 -12.33
CA ALA A 143 0.97 -2.43 -12.56
C ALA A 143 0.12 -2.25 -13.83
N GLN A 144 0.06 -3.25 -14.71
CA GLN A 144 -0.72 -3.14 -15.94
C GLN A 144 -2.23 -3.32 -15.74
N TYR A 145 -2.66 -3.92 -14.64
CA TYR A 145 -4.05 -4.30 -14.40
C TYR A 145 -4.88 -3.25 -13.63
N PRO A 146 -4.36 -2.57 -12.59
CA PRO A 146 -5.18 -1.64 -11.82
C PRO A 146 -5.70 -0.46 -12.64
N ASP A 147 -6.99 -0.15 -12.47
CA ASP A 147 -7.65 1.04 -13.01
C ASP A 147 -7.25 2.31 -12.25
N LEU A 148 -6.97 2.17 -10.96
CA LEU A 148 -6.43 3.21 -10.10
C LEU A 148 -5.28 2.65 -9.27
N LEU A 149 -4.10 3.25 -9.43
CA LEU A 149 -2.87 2.84 -8.76
C LEU A 149 -2.33 3.99 -7.92
N ILE A 150 -2.22 3.78 -6.61
CA ILE A 150 -1.90 4.81 -5.62
C ILE A 150 -0.58 4.44 -4.95
N GLY A 151 0.33 5.41 -4.88
CA GLY A 151 1.57 5.29 -4.14
C GLY A 151 1.49 6.00 -2.79
N VAL A 152 1.82 5.28 -1.72
CA VAL A 152 2.12 5.87 -0.42
C VAL A 152 3.62 5.94 -0.28
N VAL A 153 4.17 7.09 -0.67
CA VAL A 153 5.60 7.29 -0.83
C VAL A 153 6.22 7.66 0.52
N PRO A 154 7.15 6.88 1.04
CA PRO A 154 7.78 7.22 2.30
C PRO A 154 8.78 8.38 2.16
N VAL A 155 8.94 9.14 3.24
CA VAL A 155 10.17 9.88 3.52
C VAL A 155 11.04 8.96 4.36
N ILE A 156 12.22 8.59 3.85
CA ILE A 156 13.03 7.51 4.42
C ILE A 156 13.28 7.70 5.93
N ASN A 157 13.69 8.87 6.36
CA ASN A 157 13.94 9.10 7.77
C ASN A 157 12.69 8.94 8.63
N LEU A 158 11.52 9.41 8.14
CA LEU A 158 10.25 9.21 8.84
C LEU A 158 9.87 7.73 8.91
N GLU A 159 10.04 7.00 7.82
CA GLU A 159 9.78 5.55 7.78
C GLU A 159 10.66 4.80 8.79
N TRP A 160 11.93 5.15 8.88
CA TRP A 160 12.86 4.55 9.82
C TRP A 160 12.47 4.85 11.27
N ILE A 161 12.13 6.11 11.58
CA ILE A 161 11.62 6.49 12.92
C ILE A 161 10.40 5.65 13.29
N GLN A 162 9.42 5.58 12.41
CA GLN A 162 8.21 4.80 12.62
C GLN A 162 8.49 3.31 12.82
N LYS A 163 9.39 2.75 12.01
CA LYS A 163 9.79 1.34 12.13
C LYS A 163 10.54 1.06 13.42
N LEU A 164 11.52 1.90 13.79
CA LEU A 164 12.27 1.77 15.04
C LEU A 164 11.33 1.79 16.24
N GLN A 165 10.46 2.80 16.32
CA GLN A 165 9.51 2.96 17.43
C GLN A 165 8.54 1.76 17.53
N ARG A 166 7.96 1.35 16.39
CA ARG A 166 7.04 0.22 16.37
C ARG A 166 7.70 -1.09 16.76
N ASP A 167 8.85 -1.41 16.17
CA ASP A 167 9.48 -2.72 16.37
C ASP A 167 10.12 -2.83 17.76
N GLN A 168 10.53 -1.71 18.36
CA GLN A 168 10.98 -1.65 19.77
C GLN A 168 9.81 -1.77 20.74
N SER A 169 8.76 -0.94 20.59
CA SER A 169 7.67 -0.86 21.56
C SER A 169 6.73 -2.07 21.51
N LEU A 170 6.41 -2.58 20.32
CA LEU A 170 5.44 -3.66 20.15
C LEU A 170 6.09 -5.06 20.05
N ARG A 171 7.33 -5.14 19.61
CA ARG A 171 7.99 -6.42 19.32
C ARG A 171 9.22 -6.69 20.18
N GLY A 172 9.68 -5.70 20.96
CA GLY A 172 10.81 -5.82 21.86
C GLY A 172 12.18 -6.01 21.19
N TYR A 173 12.32 -5.62 19.89
CA TYR A 173 13.60 -5.71 19.21
C TYR A 173 14.56 -4.60 19.66
N SER A 174 15.87 -4.90 19.66
CA SER A 174 16.89 -3.87 19.91
C SER A 174 17.03 -2.93 18.71
N THR A 175 17.55 -1.72 18.95
CA THR A 175 17.85 -0.74 17.90
C THR A 175 18.74 -1.33 16.81
N GLU A 176 19.77 -2.08 17.22
CA GLU A 176 20.73 -2.73 16.31
C GLU A 176 20.03 -3.73 15.41
N ALA A 177 19.16 -4.61 15.95
CA ALA A 177 18.44 -5.61 15.17
C ALA A 177 17.47 -4.97 14.16
N VAL A 178 16.81 -3.87 14.54
CA VAL A 178 15.94 -3.13 13.62
C VAL A 178 16.78 -2.43 12.54
N THR A 179 17.90 -1.82 12.92
CA THR A 179 18.83 -1.16 11.98
C THR A 179 19.39 -2.13 10.96
N ASP A 180 19.88 -3.30 11.39
CA ASP A 180 20.36 -4.36 10.48
C ASP A 180 19.28 -4.80 9.50
N THR A 181 18.05 -4.91 9.98
CA THR A 181 16.91 -5.25 9.12
C THR A 181 16.64 -4.16 8.08
N ILE A 182 16.69 -2.89 8.47
CA ILE A 182 16.52 -1.75 7.56
C ILE A 182 17.61 -1.75 6.49
N LEU A 183 18.87 -1.83 6.90
CA LEU A 183 20.02 -1.77 5.99
C LEU A 183 20.01 -2.95 5.00
N ARG A 184 19.67 -4.15 5.44
CA ARG A 184 19.55 -5.31 4.57
C ARG A 184 18.49 -5.12 3.47
N ARG A 185 17.38 -4.46 3.79
CA ARG A 185 16.28 -4.21 2.85
C ARG A 185 16.57 -3.10 1.84
N MET A 186 17.59 -2.27 2.06
CA MET A 186 17.82 -1.08 1.25
C MET A 186 18.10 -1.38 -0.23
N HIS A 187 18.78 -2.49 -0.53
CA HIS A 187 18.97 -2.91 -1.91
C HIS A 187 17.64 -3.15 -2.61
N ASP A 188 16.79 -4.00 -2.03
CA ASP A 188 15.48 -4.34 -2.60
C ASP A 188 14.53 -3.14 -2.59
N TYR A 189 14.64 -2.30 -1.56
CA TYR A 189 13.89 -1.05 -1.49
C TYR A 189 14.15 -0.15 -2.71
N VAL A 190 15.41 0.05 -3.05
CA VAL A 190 15.80 0.89 -4.19
C VAL A 190 15.42 0.25 -5.52
N HIS A 191 15.57 -1.09 -5.66
CA HIS A 191 15.39 -1.77 -6.93
C HIS A 191 13.93 -2.19 -7.20
N TYR A 192 13.14 -2.50 -6.16
CA TYR A 192 11.80 -3.06 -6.34
C TYR A 192 10.68 -2.20 -5.75
N ILE A 193 10.93 -1.41 -4.69
CA ILE A 193 9.89 -0.57 -4.09
C ILE A 193 9.87 0.82 -4.72
N CYS A 194 10.99 1.54 -4.73
CA CYS A 194 11.07 2.91 -5.25
C CYS A 194 10.59 3.04 -6.71
N PRO A 195 10.96 2.16 -7.66
CA PRO A 195 10.53 2.28 -9.06
C PRO A 195 9.01 2.24 -9.24
N GLN A 196 8.28 1.57 -8.35
CA GLN A 196 6.83 1.46 -8.42
C GLN A 196 6.13 2.83 -8.38
N PHE A 197 6.68 3.80 -7.62
CA PHE A 197 6.09 5.13 -7.48
C PHE A 197 6.14 5.98 -8.77
N THR A 198 6.90 5.58 -9.75
CA THR A 198 6.89 6.22 -11.10
C THR A 198 5.71 5.74 -11.93
N ARG A 199 5.11 4.61 -11.59
CA ARG A 199 4.02 3.96 -12.31
C ARG A 199 2.65 4.29 -11.75
N THR A 200 2.58 4.80 -10.54
CA THR A 200 1.32 5.16 -9.85
C THR A 200 0.63 6.36 -10.51
N HIS A 201 -0.70 6.41 -10.40
CA HIS A 201 -1.51 7.52 -10.89
C HIS A 201 -1.46 8.72 -9.95
N VAL A 202 -1.46 8.46 -8.65
CA VAL A 202 -1.37 9.48 -7.58
C VAL A 202 -0.40 8.99 -6.53
N ASN A 203 0.49 9.88 -6.10
CA ASN A 203 1.40 9.64 -4.98
C ASN A 203 1.05 10.54 -3.80
N PHE A 204 1.04 9.96 -2.62
CA PHE A 204 0.95 10.66 -1.33
C PHE A 204 2.27 10.50 -0.59
N GLN A 205 2.86 11.62 -0.21
CA GLN A 205 4.10 11.62 0.56
C GLN A 205 3.93 12.51 1.78
N ARG A 206 3.98 11.93 2.97
CA ARG A 206 3.99 12.69 4.22
C ARG A 206 5.40 13.20 4.50
N VAL A 207 5.53 14.52 4.63
CA VAL A 207 6.81 15.21 4.83
C VAL A 207 6.78 15.91 6.19
N PRO A 208 7.61 15.51 7.15
CA PRO A 208 7.72 16.18 8.44
C PRO A 208 8.24 17.61 8.31
N THR A 209 7.77 18.50 9.19
CA THR A 209 8.24 19.88 9.33
C THR A 209 9.19 20.06 10.51
N VAL A 210 9.41 18.99 11.27
CA VAL A 210 10.37 18.91 12.37
C VAL A 210 11.63 18.19 11.94
N ASP A 211 12.71 18.33 12.69
CA ASP A 211 13.98 17.69 12.37
C ASP A 211 13.88 16.16 12.47
N THR A 212 14.12 15.51 11.35
CA THR A 212 14.20 14.04 11.22
C THR A 212 15.56 13.59 10.68
N SER A 213 16.57 14.44 10.73
CA SER A 213 17.90 14.18 10.14
C SER A 213 18.58 12.94 10.71
N ASN A 214 18.33 12.63 11.98
CA ASN A 214 18.85 11.42 12.63
C ASN A 214 17.72 10.54 13.17
N PRO A 215 17.25 9.57 12.40
CA PRO A 215 16.14 8.69 12.79
C PRO A 215 16.46 7.80 14.01
N PHE A 216 17.73 7.56 14.31
CA PHE A 216 18.14 6.67 15.40
C PHE A 216 18.03 7.31 16.78
N ILE A 217 18.03 8.64 16.88
CA ILE A 217 17.89 9.38 18.14
C ILE A 217 16.51 10.02 18.30
N ALA A 218 15.65 9.92 17.28
CA ALA A 218 14.30 10.46 17.35
C ALA A 218 13.48 9.73 18.43
N ARG A 219 12.96 10.47 19.39
CA ARG A 219 12.19 9.92 20.53
C ARG A 219 10.72 9.75 20.20
N GLU A 220 10.19 10.53 19.27
CA GLU A 220 8.79 10.59 18.91
C GLU A 220 8.62 10.54 17.41
N ILE A 221 7.48 9.97 16.99
CA ILE A 221 7.07 10.01 15.59
C ILE A 221 6.42 11.37 15.35
N PRO A 222 6.88 12.17 14.35
CA PRO A 222 6.22 13.41 14.00
C PRO A 222 4.72 13.24 13.84
N THR A 223 3.94 14.13 14.44
CA THR A 223 2.48 14.12 14.39
C THR A 223 1.95 14.57 13.02
N ALA A 224 0.65 14.44 12.80
CA ALA A 224 0.03 14.96 11.59
C ALA A 224 0.20 16.49 11.46
N ASP A 225 0.08 17.22 12.56
CA ASP A 225 0.23 18.68 12.58
C ASP A 225 1.68 19.14 12.41
N GLU A 226 2.64 18.25 12.65
CA GLU A 226 4.06 18.46 12.37
C GLU A 226 4.45 17.95 10.97
N SER A 227 3.53 17.90 10.03
CA SER A 227 3.78 17.36 8.71
C SER A 227 2.93 18.09 7.65
N PHE A 228 3.42 18.07 6.41
CA PHE A 228 2.62 18.25 5.22
C PHE A 228 2.44 16.93 4.47
N VAL A 229 1.43 16.86 3.62
CA VAL A 229 1.27 15.79 2.64
C VAL A 229 1.40 16.36 1.23
N VAL A 230 2.37 15.88 0.51
CA VAL A 230 2.61 16.21 -0.91
C VAL A 230 1.83 15.21 -1.74
N ILE A 231 0.86 15.68 -2.51
CA ILE A 231 0.00 14.85 -3.36
C ILE A 231 0.34 15.18 -4.82
N ARG A 232 0.95 14.22 -5.50
CA ARG A 232 1.37 14.37 -6.89
C ARG A 232 0.51 13.50 -7.80
N PHE A 233 -0.11 14.10 -8.79
CA PHE A 233 -0.81 13.42 -9.87
C PHE A 233 0.14 13.15 -11.04
N ARG A 234 0.15 11.94 -11.58
CA ARG A 234 0.89 11.63 -12.81
C ARG A 234 0.30 12.40 -13.99
N ASP A 235 -1.02 12.42 -14.08
CA ASP A 235 -1.78 13.22 -15.03
C ASP A 235 -2.86 14.00 -14.27
N PRO A 236 -2.77 15.34 -14.20
CA PRO A 236 -3.73 16.16 -13.47
C PRO A 236 -5.01 16.44 -14.25
N ARG A 237 -5.11 16.00 -15.51
CA ARG A 237 -6.34 16.21 -16.32
C ARG A 237 -7.54 15.53 -15.68
N GLY A 238 -8.62 16.29 -15.53
CA GLY A 238 -9.83 15.80 -14.88
C GLY A 238 -9.80 15.84 -13.35
N ILE A 239 -8.74 16.42 -12.76
CA ILE A 239 -8.68 16.78 -11.33
C ILE A 239 -9.05 18.26 -11.20
N ASP A 240 -10.05 18.56 -10.41
CA ASP A 240 -10.44 19.95 -10.10
C ASP A 240 -9.52 20.50 -8.98
N LEU A 241 -8.31 20.91 -9.39
CA LEU A 241 -7.34 21.48 -8.45
C LEU A 241 -7.82 22.75 -7.77
N PRO A 242 -8.50 23.71 -8.45
CA PRO A 242 -9.12 24.87 -7.80
C PRO A 242 -10.12 24.48 -6.70
N TYR A 243 -10.98 23.50 -6.97
CA TYR A 243 -11.90 22.97 -5.97
C TYR A 243 -11.18 22.37 -4.77
N LEU A 244 -10.15 21.56 -5.00
CA LEU A 244 -9.34 20.97 -3.93
C LEU A 244 -8.69 22.05 -3.06
N LEU A 245 -8.12 23.10 -3.66
CA LEU A 245 -7.53 24.22 -2.92
C LEU A 245 -8.57 24.96 -2.07
N THR A 246 -9.79 25.10 -2.57
CA THR A 246 -10.88 25.74 -1.82
C THR A 246 -11.31 24.88 -0.62
N MET A 247 -11.42 23.57 -0.80
CA MET A 247 -11.88 22.65 0.24
C MET A 247 -10.80 22.32 1.28
N LEU A 248 -9.54 22.35 0.86
CA LEU A 248 -8.38 22.02 1.70
C LEU A 248 -7.66 23.32 2.10
N HIS A 249 -8.29 24.11 2.99
CA HIS A 249 -7.69 25.36 3.47
C HIS A 249 -6.22 25.18 3.88
N ASP A 250 -5.39 26.19 3.70
CA ASP A 250 -3.95 26.20 3.94
C ASP A 250 -3.16 25.24 3.03
N SER A 251 -3.76 24.78 1.94
CA SER A 251 -3.10 24.05 0.89
C SER A 251 -2.60 24.97 -0.22
N PHE A 252 -1.60 24.52 -0.95
CA PHE A 252 -1.03 25.29 -2.08
C PHE A 252 -0.51 24.38 -3.18
N MET A 253 -0.35 24.92 -4.37
CA MET A 253 0.28 24.22 -5.48
C MET A 253 1.80 24.42 -5.44
N SER A 254 2.56 23.32 -5.32
CA SER A 254 4.02 23.37 -5.46
C SER A 254 4.48 23.18 -6.91
N ARG A 255 3.68 22.51 -7.72
CA ARG A 255 3.86 22.29 -9.17
C ARG A 255 2.50 22.18 -9.86
N PRO A 256 2.41 22.31 -11.20
CA PRO A 256 1.12 22.22 -11.92
C PRO A 256 0.32 20.92 -11.68
N ASN A 257 0.99 19.86 -11.23
CA ASN A 257 0.37 18.56 -10.92
C ASN A 257 0.55 18.13 -9.46
N THR A 258 0.89 19.06 -8.55
CA THR A 258 1.23 18.70 -7.18
C THR A 258 0.63 19.72 -6.21
N ILE A 259 -0.28 19.25 -5.37
CA ILE A 259 -0.85 20.01 -4.25
C ILE A 259 -0.16 19.58 -2.95
N VAL A 260 0.10 20.55 -2.07
CA VAL A 260 0.63 20.32 -0.72
C VAL A 260 -0.45 20.69 0.27
N VAL A 261 -0.78 19.79 1.18
CA VAL A 261 -1.84 19.97 2.18
C VAL A 261 -1.28 19.78 3.59
N PRO A 262 -1.83 20.46 4.62
CA PRO A 262 -1.47 20.15 6.01
C PRO A 262 -1.71 18.68 6.34
N GLY A 263 -0.82 18.06 7.11
CA GLY A 263 -0.89 16.62 7.38
C GLY A 263 -2.18 16.17 8.07
N GLY A 264 -2.76 17.01 8.93
CA GLY A 264 -4.06 16.75 9.54
C GLY A 264 -5.24 16.67 8.56
N LYS A 265 -5.05 17.15 7.32
CA LYS A 265 -6.08 17.11 6.26
C LYS A 265 -5.90 15.94 5.27
N MET A 266 -4.96 15.04 5.51
CA MET A 266 -4.66 13.92 4.60
C MET A 266 -5.91 13.07 4.29
N GLU A 267 -6.67 12.69 5.31
CA GLU A 267 -7.88 11.88 5.14
C GLU A 267 -8.94 12.60 4.30
N LEU A 268 -9.18 13.89 4.59
CA LEU A 268 -10.11 14.71 3.82
C LEU A 268 -9.67 14.84 2.36
N ALA A 269 -8.37 15.07 2.13
CA ALA A 269 -7.81 15.14 0.78
C ALA A 269 -8.03 13.84 0.00
N MET A 270 -7.78 12.69 0.63
CA MET A 270 -8.06 11.40 0.01
C MET A 270 -9.53 11.21 -0.33
N GLN A 271 -10.44 11.55 0.58
CA GLN A 271 -11.87 11.44 0.33
C GLN A 271 -12.31 12.33 -0.85
N LEU A 272 -11.87 13.59 -0.89
CA LEU A 272 -12.19 14.51 -1.99
C LEU A 272 -11.64 14.03 -3.33
N ILE A 273 -10.43 13.46 -3.35
CA ILE A 273 -9.77 13.00 -4.56
C ILE A 273 -10.36 11.66 -5.02
N PHE A 274 -10.49 10.67 -4.13
CA PHE A 274 -10.78 9.30 -4.55
C PHE A 274 -12.26 8.97 -4.65
N THR A 275 -13.14 9.65 -3.91
CA THR A 275 -14.59 9.41 -4.06
C THR A 275 -15.07 9.55 -5.51
N PRO A 276 -14.72 10.61 -6.26
CA PRO A 276 -15.10 10.73 -7.65
C PRO A 276 -14.50 9.62 -8.56
N PHE A 277 -13.29 9.13 -8.24
CA PHE A 277 -12.68 8.02 -8.99
C PHE A 277 -13.45 6.73 -8.75
N ILE A 278 -13.69 6.37 -7.49
CA ILE A 278 -14.44 5.15 -7.12
C ILE A 278 -15.84 5.19 -7.73
N TRP A 279 -16.55 6.30 -7.58
CA TRP A 279 -17.88 6.48 -8.16
C TRP A 279 -17.87 6.25 -9.68
N ARG A 280 -16.93 6.82 -10.41
CA ARG A 280 -16.81 6.62 -11.87
C ARG A 280 -16.51 5.17 -12.25
N LEU A 281 -15.68 4.46 -11.48
CA LEU A 281 -15.39 3.04 -11.73
C LEU A 281 -16.65 2.19 -11.54
N VAL A 282 -17.39 2.41 -10.46
CA VAL A 282 -18.63 1.69 -10.15
C VAL A 282 -19.73 1.98 -11.18
N GLU A 283 -19.90 3.23 -11.57
CA GLU A 283 -20.89 3.60 -12.59
C GLU A 283 -20.57 3.00 -13.98
N ARG A 284 -19.29 2.98 -14.35
CA ARG A 284 -18.86 2.31 -15.60
C ARG A 284 -19.16 0.82 -15.56
N ARG A 285 -18.89 0.17 -14.43
CA ARG A 285 -19.21 -1.24 -14.19
C ARG A 285 -20.71 -1.49 -14.30
N ARG A 286 -21.54 -0.72 -13.60
CA ARG A 286 -23.02 -0.87 -13.64
C ARG A 286 -23.57 -0.76 -15.06
N LYS A 287 -23.09 0.22 -15.82
CA LYS A 287 -23.48 0.39 -17.24
C LYS A 287 -23.05 -0.81 -18.11
N ALA A 288 -21.84 -1.34 -17.87
CA ALA A 288 -21.34 -2.47 -18.65
C ALA A 288 -21.99 -3.81 -18.30
N LEU A 289 -22.58 -3.94 -17.11
CA LEU A 289 -23.33 -5.12 -16.71
C LEU A 289 -24.80 -5.06 -17.18
N ALA A 290 -25.32 -3.85 -17.41
CA ALA A 290 -26.70 -3.63 -17.91
C ALA A 290 -26.80 -3.70 -19.44
N ALA A 291 -25.65 -3.63 -20.14
CA ALA A 291 -25.57 -3.72 -21.60
C ALA A 291 -25.36 -5.17 -22.07
#